data_7cf6d77d9025fede088aa3a9a0e12abd
#
_entry.id   7cf6d77d9025fede088aa3a9a0e12abd
#
_cell.length_a   1.000
_cell.length_b   1.000
_cell.length_c   1.000
_cell.angle_alpha   90.00
_cell.angle_beta   90.00
_cell.angle_gamma   90.00
#
_symmetry.space_group_name_H-M   'P 1'
#
loop_
_entity.id
_entity.type
_entity.pdbx_description
1 polymer ?
#
loop_
_entity_poly.entity_id
_entity_poly.type
_entity_poly.pdbx_seq_one_letter_code
_entity_poly.pdbx_strand_id
1 'polypeptide(L)'
;MESRKTLYIVASGQEQVECSVRIFQEQYPELHIAGFRNGYFSSDAEMNKEASHIVELNPDFLIVGMGALMQEKFLLKVKKMGYQGIGFTCGGFVHQTAMNRMHYYPNWVDKMNLRFVYRMYKEKHTRTRYLQAAFLFPVRFIGERIFG
;
A
#
# COMPACT_ATOMS: atom_id res chain seq x y z
N MET A 1 5.16 18.48 -26.06
CA MET A 1 5.47 18.55 -24.61
C MET A 1 4.82 17.33 -23.98
N GLU A 2 5.61 16.34 -23.57
CA GLU A 2 5.07 15.24 -22.77
C GLU A 2 4.58 15.80 -21.43
N SER A 3 3.30 15.61 -21.15
CA SER A 3 2.70 16.00 -19.85
C SER A 3 3.37 15.15 -18.76
N ARG A 4 4.08 15.79 -17.82
CA ARG A 4 4.67 15.11 -16.66
C ARG A 4 3.56 14.43 -15.88
N LYS A 5 3.67 13.13 -15.69
CA LYS A 5 2.69 12.34 -14.95
C LYS A 5 2.71 12.68 -13.47
N THR A 6 1.54 12.83 -12.89
CA THR A 6 1.35 13.22 -11.51
C THR A 6 0.98 12.04 -10.63
N LEU A 7 1.53 11.99 -9.41
CA LEU A 7 1.30 10.94 -8.44
C LEU A 7 0.76 11.52 -7.13
N TYR A 8 -0.30 10.91 -6.59
CA TYR A 8 -0.77 11.16 -5.22
C TYR A 8 -0.63 9.89 -4.36
N ILE A 9 -0.24 10.05 -3.08
CA ILE A 9 0.03 8.92 -2.19
C ILE A 9 -0.79 9.05 -0.90
N VAL A 10 -1.58 8.02 -0.57
CA VAL A 10 -2.28 7.90 0.72
C VAL A 10 -1.85 6.61 1.38
N ALA A 11 -0.90 6.66 2.30
CA ALA A 11 -0.31 5.42 2.83
C ALA A 11 0.40 5.62 4.18
N SER A 12 0.48 4.52 4.94
CA SER A 12 1.34 4.40 6.13
C SER A 12 1.11 5.50 7.19
N GLY A 13 2.05 5.68 8.11
CA GLY A 13 2.09 6.82 9.03
C GLY A 13 2.70 8.06 8.37
N GLN A 14 2.55 9.22 9.04
CA GLN A 14 3.00 10.51 8.50
C GLN A 14 4.51 10.50 8.21
N GLU A 15 5.32 10.13 9.17
CA GLU A 15 6.79 10.08 9.01
C GLU A 15 7.23 9.13 7.90
N GLN A 16 6.56 7.98 7.76
CA GLN A 16 6.89 6.98 6.75
C GLN A 16 6.54 7.46 5.34
N VAL A 17 5.38 8.08 5.16
CA VAL A 17 4.99 8.59 3.84
C VAL A 17 5.90 9.75 3.41
N GLU A 18 6.24 10.67 4.32
CA GLU A 18 7.18 11.77 4.06
C GLU A 18 8.58 11.25 3.69
N CYS A 19 9.09 10.27 4.44
CA CYS A 19 10.37 9.66 4.15
C CYS A 19 10.37 8.97 2.77
N SER A 20 9.30 8.24 2.45
CA SER A 20 9.17 7.56 1.15
C SER A 20 9.07 8.53 -0.01
N VAL A 21 8.33 9.64 0.16
CA VAL A 21 8.24 10.71 -0.85
C VAL A 21 9.62 11.29 -1.16
N ARG A 22 10.41 11.59 -0.13
CA ARG A 22 11.80 12.06 -0.33
C ARG A 22 12.64 11.05 -1.11
N ILE A 23 12.57 9.77 -0.75
CA ILE A 23 13.28 8.69 -1.45
C ILE A 23 12.84 8.60 -2.92
N PHE A 24 11.54 8.70 -3.20
CA PHE A 24 11.03 8.67 -4.58
C PHE A 24 11.52 9.88 -5.38
N GLN A 25 11.52 11.08 -4.81
CA GLN A 25 12.01 12.29 -5.46
C GLN A 25 13.52 12.24 -5.72
N GLU A 26 14.31 11.68 -4.78
CA GLU A 26 15.75 11.46 -4.97
C GLU A 26 16.05 10.47 -6.09
N GLN A 27 15.28 9.37 -6.18
CA GLN A 27 15.52 8.32 -7.15
C GLN A 27 14.88 8.58 -8.52
N TYR A 28 13.80 9.31 -8.54
CA TYR A 28 13.02 9.64 -9.72
C TYR A 28 12.76 11.15 -9.79
N PRO A 29 13.76 11.98 -10.13
CA PRO A 29 13.64 13.44 -10.16
C PRO A 29 12.54 13.95 -11.11
N GLU A 30 12.21 13.17 -12.14
CA GLU A 30 11.16 13.48 -13.11
C GLU A 30 9.74 13.17 -12.58
N LEU A 31 9.62 12.45 -11.46
CA LEU A 31 8.33 12.10 -10.86
C LEU A 31 7.71 13.33 -10.19
N HIS A 32 6.55 13.76 -10.68
CA HIS A 32 5.81 14.85 -10.06
C HIS A 32 4.84 14.32 -8.99
N ILE A 33 5.18 14.49 -7.72
CA ILE A 33 4.31 14.14 -6.60
C ILE A 33 3.38 15.32 -6.33
N ALA A 34 2.11 15.19 -6.74
CA ALA A 34 1.10 16.22 -6.61
C ALA A 34 0.63 16.41 -5.16
N GLY A 35 0.81 15.38 -4.33
CA GLY A 35 0.52 15.43 -2.91
C GLY A 35 0.63 14.06 -2.24
N PHE A 36 0.59 14.10 -0.92
CA PHE A 36 0.59 12.88 -0.11
C PHE A 36 -0.03 13.13 1.26
N ARG A 37 -0.52 12.06 1.87
CA ARG A 37 -0.90 12.06 3.29
C ARG A 37 -0.74 10.68 3.90
N ASN A 38 -0.81 10.62 5.24
CA ASN A 38 -0.88 9.34 5.95
C ASN A 38 -2.20 8.60 5.67
N GLY A 39 -2.16 7.28 5.81
CA GLY A 39 -3.31 6.39 5.57
C GLY A 39 -4.26 6.23 6.77
N TYR A 40 -4.11 7.03 7.84
CA TYR A 40 -4.96 6.99 9.03
C TYR A 40 -5.96 8.14 8.99
N PHE A 41 -7.23 7.80 9.11
CA PHE A 41 -8.34 8.74 9.17
C PHE A 41 -9.02 8.67 10.53
N SER A 42 -9.29 9.81 11.13
CA SER A 42 -9.97 9.91 12.43
C SER A 42 -11.48 9.72 12.31
N SER A 43 -12.03 9.94 11.09
CA SER A 43 -13.46 9.82 10.82
C SER A 43 -13.75 9.58 9.34
N ASP A 44 -14.97 9.11 9.04
CA ASP A 44 -15.46 8.99 7.67
C ASP A 44 -15.59 10.36 6.97
N ALA A 45 -15.87 11.42 7.74
CA ALA A 45 -15.92 12.78 7.21
C ALA A 45 -14.55 13.24 6.69
N GLU A 46 -13.48 12.97 7.43
CA GLU A 46 -12.11 13.24 7.00
C GLU A 46 -11.73 12.43 5.76
N MET A 47 -12.10 11.15 5.74
CA MET A 47 -11.89 10.29 4.57
C MET A 47 -12.64 10.79 3.33
N ASN A 48 -13.86 11.28 3.49
CA ASN A 48 -14.65 11.87 2.39
C ASN A 48 -14.01 13.17 1.88
N LYS A 49 -13.57 14.03 2.79
CA LYS A 49 -12.88 15.29 2.43
C LYS A 49 -11.62 15.02 1.60
N GLU A 50 -10.83 14.05 2.02
CA GLU A 50 -9.62 13.66 1.29
C GLU A 50 -9.96 13.06 -0.08
N ALA A 51 -10.99 12.21 -0.15
CA ALA A 51 -11.44 11.64 -1.41
C ALA A 51 -11.92 12.74 -2.39
N SER A 52 -12.64 13.75 -1.90
CA SER A 52 -13.04 14.93 -2.73
C SER A 52 -11.81 15.68 -3.23
N HIS A 53 -10.84 15.94 -2.35
CA HIS A 53 -9.61 16.62 -2.71
C HIS A 53 -8.83 15.89 -3.82
N ILE A 54 -8.72 14.55 -3.72
CA ILE A 54 -8.07 13.73 -4.76
C ILE A 54 -8.84 13.80 -6.08
N VAL A 55 -10.17 13.80 -6.04
CA VAL A 55 -11.00 13.92 -7.25
C VAL A 55 -10.82 15.29 -7.92
N GLU A 56 -10.79 16.38 -7.14
CA GLU A 56 -10.55 17.73 -7.64
C GLU A 56 -9.15 17.89 -8.25
N LEU A 57 -8.13 17.35 -7.56
CA LEU A 57 -6.74 17.36 -8.03
C LEU A 57 -6.54 16.48 -9.26
N ASN A 58 -7.30 15.38 -9.35
CA ASN A 58 -7.29 14.38 -10.42
C ASN A 58 -5.89 13.95 -10.89
N PRO A 59 -5.03 13.44 -10.00
CA PRO A 59 -3.69 13.00 -10.38
C PRO A 59 -3.75 11.82 -11.35
N ASP A 60 -2.73 11.68 -12.24
CA ASP A 60 -2.67 10.54 -13.17
C ASP A 60 -2.64 9.20 -12.43
N PHE A 61 -1.91 9.16 -11.31
CA PHE A 61 -1.75 7.96 -10.48
C PHE A 61 -2.08 8.23 -9.01
N LEU A 62 -2.80 7.30 -8.40
CA LEU A 62 -3.11 7.28 -6.97
C LEU A 62 -2.60 5.98 -6.34
N ILE A 63 -1.68 6.07 -5.39
CA ILE A 63 -1.19 4.94 -4.61
C ILE A 63 -1.84 4.95 -3.22
N VAL A 64 -2.49 3.83 -2.86
CA VAL A 64 -3.16 3.67 -1.56
C VAL A 64 -2.57 2.51 -0.78
N GLY A 65 -2.06 2.76 0.43
CA GLY A 65 -1.42 1.77 1.30
C GLY A 65 -1.87 1.90 2.75
N MET A 66 -3.14 1.56 3.03
CA MET A 66 -3.79 1.70 4.34
C MET A 66 -4.01 0.36 5.06
N GLY A 67 -3.44 -0.73 4.53
CA GLY A 67 -3.74 -2.09 4.95
C GLY A 67 -4.93 -2.69 4.23
N ALA A 68 -5.01 -4.03 4.26
CA ALA A 68 -6.04 -4.78 3.55
C ALA A 68 -7.45 -4.35 3.96
N LEU A 69 -8.37 -4.38 3.02
CA LEU A 69 -9.78 -3.94 3.08
C LEU A 69 -9.95 -2.42 3.15
N MET A 70 -9.16 -1.68 3.92
CA MET A 70 -9.30 -0.22 4.03
C MET A 70 -8.81 0.49 2.77
N GLN A 71 -7.68 0.07 2.22
CA GLN A 71 -7.14 0.63 0.99
C GLN A 71 -8.06 0.40 -0.22
N GLU A 72 -8.67 -0.78 -0.33
CA GLU A 72 -9.62 -1.10 -1.40
C GLU A 72 -10.91 -0.28 -1.25
N LYS A 73 -11.44 -0.17 -0.01
CA LYS A 73 -12.63 0.66 0.28
C LYS A 73 -12.39 2.13 -0.06
N PHE A 74 -11.23 2.67 0.32
CA PHE A 74 -10.88 4.06 0.05
C PHE A 74 -10.75 4.30 -1.46
N LEU A 75 -10.01 3.43 -2.16
CA LEU A 75 -9.83 3.54 -3.60
C LEU A 75 -11.16 3.47 -4.36
N LEU A 76 -12.06 2.54 -3.98
CA LEU A 76 -13.40 2.45 -4.54
C LEU A 76 -14.24 3.71 -4.24
N LYS A 77 -14.10 4.31 -3.04
CA LYS A 77 -14.77 5.56 -2.68
C LYS A 77 -14.33 6.69 -3.61
N VAL A 78 -13.02 6.91 -3.76
CA VAL A 78 -12.45 7.93 -4.65
C VAL A 78 -12.94 7.73 -6.09
N LYS A 79 -12.94 6.47 -6.56
CA LYS A 79 -13.42 6.13 -7.91
C LYS A 79 -14.92 6.44 -8.10
N LYS A 80 -15.75 6.10 -7.11
CA LYS A 80 -17.20 6.40 -7.14
C LYS A 80 -17.49 7.90 -7.11
N MET A 81 -16.61 8.70 -6.52
CA MET A 81 -16.72 10.16 -6.48
C MET A 81 -16.26 10.85 -7.77
N GLY A 82 -15.75 10.09 -8.75
CA GLY A 82 -15.46 10.60 -10.10
C GLY A 82 -13.99 10.68 -10.48
N TYR A 83 -13.07 10.10 -9.69
CA TYR A 83 -11.65 10.04 -10.04
C TYR A 83 -11.41 9.31 -11.36
N GLN A 84 -10.67 9.95 -12.29
CA GLN A 84 -10.45 9.46 -13.65
C GLN A 84 -9.08 8.79 -13.85
N GLY A 85 -8.14 9.04 -12.95
CA GLY A 85 -6.79 8.46 -13.03
C GLY A 85 -6.73 6.96 -12.71
N ILE A 86 -5.51 6.44 -12.63
CA ILE A 86 -5.22 5.04 -12.34
C ILE A 86 -4.89 4.89 -10.85
N GLY A 87 -5.66 4.08 -10.13
CA GLY A 87 -5.44 3.82 -8.71
C GLY A 87 -4.86 2.43 -8.45
N PHE A 88 -3.89 2.37 -7.53
CA PHE A 88 -3.25 1.13 -7.09
C PHE A 88 -3.33 0.99 -5.57
N THR A 89 -3.55 -0.24 -5.10
CA THR A 89 -3.33 -0.59 -3.70
C THR A 89 -1.92 -1.18 -3.55
N CYS A 90 -1.16 -0.72 -2.56
CA CYS A 90 0.25 -1.10 -2.41
C CYS A 90 0.57 -1.83 -1.10
N GLY A 91 -0.43 -2.04 -0.22
CA GLY A 91 -0.20 -2.66 1.10
C GLY A 91 0.86 -1.92 1.90
N GLY A 92 1.89 -2.64 2.33
CA GLY A 92 2.99 -2.10 3.14
C GLY A 92 4.15 -1.49 2.35
N PHE A 93 4.04 -1.32 1.03
CA PHE A 93 5.16 -0.88 0.18
C PHE A 93 5.76 0.46 0.63
N VAL A 94 4.93 1.47 0.88
CA VAL A 94 5.39 2.80 1.33
C VAL A 94 6.10 2.71 2.68
N HIS A 95 5.56 1.94 3.64
CA HIS A 95 6.22 1.70 4.93
C HIS A 95 7.58 1.00 4.75
N GLN A 96 7.64 0.00 3.90
CA GLN A 96 8.87 -0.76 3.61
C GLN A 96 9.93 0.11 2.93
N THR A 97 9.53 0.99 2.03
CA THR A 97 10.42 1.97 1.38
C THR A 97 11.03 2.92 2.40
N ALA A 98 10.24 3.45 3.32
CA ALA A 98 10.71 4.34 4.39
C ALA A 98 11.74 3.65 5.31
N MET A 99 11.53 2.36 5.63
CA MET A 99 12.38 1.61 6.56
C MET A 99 13.71 1.15 5.95
N ASN A 100 13.73 0.78 4.67
CA ASN A 100 14.90 0.14 4.04
C ASN A 100 15.24 0.75 2.67
N ARG A 101 14.79 1.94 2.38
CA ARG A 101 14.82 2.53 1.05
C ARG A 101 14.12 1.60 0.04
N MET A 102 14.53 1.57 -1.23
CA MET A 102 13.89 0.74 -2.25
C MET A 102 14.20 -0.77 -2.15
N HIS A 103 15.15 -1.17 -1.31
CA HIS A 103 15.60 -2.56 -1.19
C HIS A 103 15.21 -3.17 0.16
N TYR A 104 13.91 -3.47 0.33
CA TYR A 104 13.41 -4.10 1.56
C TYR A 104 13.95 -5.52 1.76
N TYR A 105 14.04 -6.28 0.68
CA TYR A 105 14.56 -7.64 0.71
C TYR A 105 16.02 -7.69 0.24
N PRO A 106 16.92 -8.35 0.98
CA PRO A 106 18.25 -8.69 0.46
C PRO A 106 18.14 -9.54 -0.81
N ASN A 107 19.06 -9.36 -1.75
CA ASN A 107 19.03 -10.06 -3.04
C ASN A 107 18.96 -11.59 -2.92
N TRP A 108 19.59 -12.18 -1.89
CA TRP A 108 19.54 -13.62 -1.63
C TRP A 108 18.15 -14.09 -1.20
N VAL A 109 17.41 -13.27 -0.44
CA VAL A 109 16.01 -13.55 -0.04
C VAL A 109 15.11 -13.60 -1.26
N ASP A 110 15.32 -12.68 -2.21
CA ASP A 110 14.57 -12.62 -3.46
C ASP A 110 14.88 -13.81 -4.36
N LYS A 111 16.15 -14.16 -4.51
CA LYS A 111 16.57 -15.32 -5.31
C LYS A 111 16.03 -16.66 -4.79
N MET A 112 15.90 -16.78 -3.47
CA MET A 112 15.38 -17.99 -2.82
C MET A 112 13.86 -17.99 -2.61
N ASN A 113 13.14 -16.95 -3.03
CA ASN A 113 11.71 -16.76 -2.79
C ASN A 113 11.31 -16.79 -1.29
N LEU A 114 12.22 -16.41 -0.40
CA LEU A 114 12.04 -16.44 1.05
C LEU A 114 11.46 -15.14 1.62
N ARG A 115 10.80 -14.32 0.81
CA ARG A 115 10.20 -13.02 1.23
C ARG A 115 9.28 -13.18 2.43
N PHE A 116 8.45 -14.24 2.46
CA PHE A 116 7.53 -14.51 3.56
C PHE A 116 8.26 -14.82 4.87
N VAL A 117 9.34 -15.62 4.81
CA VAL A 117 10.17 -15.95 6.00
C VAL A 117 10.84 -14.70 6.53
N TYR A 118 11.43 -13.89 5.65
CA TYR A 118 12.07 -12.63 6.02
C TYR A 118 11.08 -11.65 6.66
N ARG A 119 9.86 -11.55 6.16
CA ARG A 119 8.80 -10.74 6.78
C ARG A 119 8.39 -11.29 8.15
N MET A 120 8.24 -12.58 8.31
CA MET A 120 7.98 -13.21 9.60
C MET A 120 9.07 -12.90 10.62
N TYR A 121 10.33 -12.82 10.18
CA TYR A 121 11.46 -12.47 11.04
C TYR A 121 11.42 -10.99 11.44
N LYS A 122 11.27 -10.09 10.48
CA LYS A 122 11.31 -8.63 10.67
C LYS A 122 10.05 -8.05 11.31
N GLU A 123 8.87 -8.54 10.93
CA GLU A 123 7.58 -7.97 11.32
C GLU A 123 6.84 -8.91 12.26
N LYS A 124 6.90 -8.66 13.58
CA LYS A 124 6.27 -9.52 14.60
C LYS A 124 4.76 -9.71 14.39
N HIS A 125 4.05 -8.68 13.92
CA HIS A 125 2.60 -8.74 13.68
C HIS A 125 2.20 -9.64 12.50
N THR A 126 3.12 -9.96 11.58
CA THR A 126 2.83 -10.85 10.46
C THR A 126 2.95 -12.33 10.84
N ARG A 127 3.68 -12.65 11.91
CA ARG A 127 3.91 -14.05 12.36
C ARG A 127 2.61 -14.78 12.64
N THR A 128 1.74 -14.18 13.44
CA THR A 128 0.44 -14.77 13.80
C THR A 128 -0.43 -15.02 12.58
N ARG A 129 -0.47 -14.08 11.63
CA ARG A 129 -1.25 -14.21 10.39
C ARG A 129 -0.74 -15.34 9.50
N TYR A 130 0.58 -15.47 9.33
CA TYR A 130 1.16 -16.56 8.53
C TYR A 130 0.98 -17.93 9.20
N LEU A 131 1.15 -18.01 10.52
CA LEU A 131 0.89 -19.25 11.27
C LEU A 131 -0.58 -19.65 11.18
N GLN A 132 -1.50 -18.71 11.39
CA GLN A 132 -2.94 -18.96 11.22
C GLN A 132 -3.28 -19.44 9.81
N ALA A 133 -2.73 -18.82 8.77
CA ALA A 133 -2.94 -19.23 7.40
C ALA A 133 -2.38 -20.63 7.13
N ALA A 134 -1.18 -20.94 7.63
CA ALA A 134 -0.56 -22.25 7.48
C ALA A 134 -1.31 -23.39 8.17
N PHE A 135 -1.97 -23.11 9.30
CA PHE A 135 -2.77 -24.12 10.00
C PHE A 135 -4.22 -24.18 9.53
N LEU A 136 -4.87 -23.04 9.33
CA LEU A 136 -6.30 -22.99 8.98
C LEU A 136 -6.57 -23.38 7.53
N PHE A 137 -5.66 -23.06 6.60
CA PHE A 137 -5.87 -23.35 5.20
C PHE A 137 -5.91 -24.87 4.91
N PRO A 138 -4.93 -25.69 5.36
CA PRO A 138 -5.00 -27.14 5.16
C PRO A 138 -6.21 -27.77 5.83
N VAL A 139 -6.55 -27.36 7.04
CA VAL A 139 -7.71 -27.90 7.77
C VAL A 139 -9.02 -27.61 7.04
N ARG A 140 -9.22 -26.39 6.56
CA ARG A 140 -10.41 -26.02 5.76
C ARG A 140 -10.43 -26.75 4.42
N PHE A 141 -9.29 -26.78 3.72
CA PHE A 141 -9.19 -27.44 2.41
C PHE A 141 -9.50 -28.95 2.49
N ILE A 142 -8.98 -29.63 3.54
CA ILE A 142 -9.26 -31.05 3.77
C ILE A 142 -10.72 -31.22 4.19
N GLY A 143 -11.25 -30.37 5.08
CA GLY A 143 -12.64 -30.42 5.52
C GLY A 143 -13.64 -30.26 4.36
N GLU A 144 -13.42 -29.32 3.46
CA GLU A 144 -14.28 -29.12 2.27
C GLU A 144 -14.19 -30.28 1.26
N ARG A 145 -13.06 -31.01 1.19
CA ARG A 145 -12.92 -32.17 0.30
C ARG A 145 -13.51 -33.46 0.88
N ILE A 146 -13.62 -33.57 2.19
CA ILE A 146 -14.11 -34.78 2.87
C ILE A 146 -15.60 -34.70 3.18
N PHE A 147 -16.11 -33.51 3.47
CA PHE A 147 -17.48 -33.27 3.94
C PHE A 147 -18.34 -32.36 3.04
N GLY A 148 -17.82 -31.87 1.92
CA GLY A 148 -18.53 -31.15 0.87
C GLY A 148 -18.65 -32.01 -0.37
#